data_03dfaa3288f7a55cab626a5c772a2bba
#
_entry.id   03dfaa3288f7a55cab626a5c772a2bba
#
_cell.length_a   1.000
_cell.length_b   1.000
_cell.length_c   1.000
_cell.angle_alpha   90.00
_cell.angle_beta   90.00
_cell.angle_gamma   90.00
#
_symmetry.space_group_name_H-M   'P 1'
#
loop_
_entity.id
_entity.type
_entity.pdbx_description
1 polymer ?
#
loop_
_entity_poly.entity_id
_entity_poly.type
_entity_poly.pdbx_seq_one_letter_code
_entity_poly.pdbx_strand_id
1 'polypeptide(L)'
;MKKVLIVHAHPEPTSLTRQLVEVSRQALRQQGHEVLQSDLYGMRWKAVFDEHDFPARADKERLSFVDESGHSYVSGRQAADIAAEQQKVLAADALIFQFPLWWYGMPAIMKGWLDRVWAYGLAYGYKNAGNTYRYGDGAFKGKRAMLCVAAGGPAKDYSPRGINGPLEELLFPITHGSLYFPGFDVLPTFAAYGAGRLSGEALSATKEAWRSRLAGLFEDAPIPFRRQNGGDYPDGHVLASHVAVGRSGLPAHVESELLAS
;
A
#
# COMPACT_ATOMS: atom_id res chain seq x y z
N MET A 1 4.86 -4.89 21.79
CA MET A 1 5.72 -4.09 20.88
C MET A 1 5.60 -4.64 19.47
N LYS A 2 5.29 -3.82 18.49
CA LYS A 2 5.15 -4.16 17.06
C LYS A 2 6.13 -3.34 16.24
N LYS A 3 6.45 -3.79 15.01
CA LYS A 3 7.29 -3.04 14.07
C LYS A 3 6.42 -2.43 12.97
N VAL A 4 6.55 -1.13 12.74
CA VAL A 4 5.80 -0.42 11.69
C VAL A 4 6.78 0.19 10.69
N LEU A 5 6.63 -0.17 9.41
CA LEU A 5 7.39 0.45 8.33
C LEU A 5 6.58 1.61 7.74
N ILE A 6 7.15 2.80 7.76
CA ILE A 6 6.61 3.97 7.08
C ILE A 6 7.37 4.15 5.76
N VAL A 7 6.68 3.95 4.64
CA VAL A 7 7.20 4.26 3.29
C VAL A 7 6.59 5.58 2.88
N HIS A 8 7.42 6.59 2.62
CA HIS A 8 6.88 7.91 2.27
C HIS A 8 7.61 8.59 1.12
N ALA A 9 6.87 9.44 0.41
CA ALA A 9 7.37 10.15 -0.75
C ALA A 9 6.88 11.60 -0.76
N HIS A 10 7.78 12.54 -0.55
CA HIS A 10 7.59 13.96 -0.86
C HIS A 10 8.94 14.67 -0.94
N PRO A 11 9.24 15.43 -2.02
CA PRO A 11 10.52 16.13 -2.16
C PRO A 11 10.64 17.34 -1.23
N GLU A 12 9.51 17.99 -0.88
CA GLU A 12 9.49 19.20 -0.05
C GLU A 12 9.45 18.83 1.45
N PRO A 13 10.48 19.22 2.24
CA PRO A 13 10.56 18.88 3.66
C PRO A 13 9.43 19.48 4.52
N THR A 14 8.89 20.63 4.14
CA THR A 14 7.82 21.33 4.88
C THR A 14 6.41 20.92 4.47
N SER A 15 6.27 20.00 3.51
CA SER A 15 4.98 19.53 3.00
C SER A 15 4.11 18.91 4.09
N LEU A 16 2.80 18.93 3.90
CA LEU A 16 1.86 18.24 4.80
C LEU A 16 2.21 16.75 4.94
N THR A 17 2.55 16.07 3.83
CA THR A 17 2.98 14.66 3.86
C THR A 17 4.13 14.45 4.85
N ARG A 18 5.19 15.27 4.78
CA ARG A 18 6.34 15.17 5.69
C ARG A 18 5.97 15.48 7.14
N GLN A 19 5.09 16.46 7.37
CA GLN A 19 4.60 16.77 8.70
C GLN A 19 3.79 15.60 9.30
N LEU A 20 2.94 14.94 8.48
CA LEU A 20 2.20 13.75 8.93
C LEU A 20 3.13 12.54 9.17
N VAL A 21 4.24 12.39 8.43
CA VAL A 21 5.27 11.37 8.72
C VAL A 21 5.87 11.59 10.11
N GLU A 22 6.15 12.83 10.47
CA GLU A 22 6.69 13.12 11.81
C GLU A 22 5.67 12.81 12.91
N VAL A 23 4.37 13.12 12.70
CA VAL A 23 3.30 12.69 13.60
C VAL A 23 3.28 11.17 13.75
N SER A 24 3.40 10.43 12.65
CA SER A 24 3.43 8.95 12.67
C SER A 24 4.58 8.44 13.53
N ARG A 25 5.80 8.95 13.28
CA ARG A 25 6.99 8.53 14.02
C ARG A 25 6.86 8.74 15.53
N GLN A 26 6.36 9.91 15.92
CA GLN A 26 6.17 10.26 17.33
C GLN A 26 5.06 9.42 17.98
N ALA A 27 3.89 9.35 17.35
CA ALA A 27 2.74 8.62 17.89
C ALA A 27 3.04 7.12 18.07
N LEU A 28 3.59 6.46 17.04
CA LEU A 28 3.90 5.04 17.10
C LEU A 28 4.98 4.71 18.14
N ARG A 29 6.00 5.55 18.29
CA ARG A 29 7.01 5.38 19.33
C ARG A 29 6.43 5.59 20.73
N GLN A 30 5.56 6.58 20.91
CA GLN A 30 4.84 6.81 22.18
C GLN A 30 3.95 5.62 22.56
N GLN A 31 3.41 4.90 21.57
CA GLN A 31 2.66 3.66 21.75
C GLN A 31 3.55 2.43 22.01
N GLY A 32 4.86 2.59 22.06
CA GLY A 32 5.82 1.50 22.32
C GLY A 32 6.15 0.65 21.09
N HIS A 33 5.91 1.15 19.88
CA HIS A 33 6.25 0.46 18.64
C HIS A 33 7.64 0.84 18.11
N GLU A 34 8.30 -0.12 17.43
CA GLU A 34 9.52 0.15 16.65
C GLU A 34 9.11 0.72 15.29
N VAL A 35 9.74 1.83 14.87
CA VAL A 35 9.43 2.49 13.60
C VAL A 35 10.62 2.37 12.66
N LEU A 36 10.41 1.62 11.59
CA LEU A 36 11.26 1.57 10.40
C LEU A 36 10.80 2.64 9.40
N GLN A 37 11.72 3.16 8.60
CA GLN A 37 11.39 4.23 7.65
C GLN A 37 12.07 4.02 6.31
N SER A 38 11.35 4.34 5.24
CA SER A 38 11.85 4.45 3.87
C SER A 38 11.44 5.82 3.31
N ASP A 39 12.35 6.80 3.42
CA ASP A 39 12.21 8.13 2.81
C ASP A 39 12.69 8.05 1.37
N LEU A 40 11.78 7.85 0.43
CA LEU A 40 12.14 7.55 -0.96
C LEU A 40 12.92 8.68 -1.64
N TYR A 41 12.58 9.95 -1.34
CA TYR A 41 13.35 11.10 -1.86
C TYR A 41 14.70 11.26 -1.13
N GLY A 42 14.71 11.11 0.19
CA GLY A 42 15.94 11.15 0.98
C GLY A 42 16.93 10.05 0.61
N MET A 43 16.43 8.86 0.30
CA MET A 43 17.21 7.72 -0.18
C MET A 43 17.66 7.86 -1.63
N ARG A 44 17.12 8.81 -2.39
CA ARG A 44 17.27 8.90 -3.86
C ARG A 44 16.88 7.58 -4.53
N TRP A 45 15.74 7.01 -4.09
CA TRP A 45 15.27 5.73 -4.59
C TRP A 45 15.16 5.75 -6.12
N LYS A 46 15.73 4.76 -6.79
CA LYS A 46 15.57 4.55 -8.23
C LYS A 46 14.12 4.17 -8.51
N ALA A 47 13.36 5.02 -9.22
CA ALA A 47 11.96 4.76 -9.53
C ALA A 47 11.75 3.78 -10.68
N VAL A 48 12.70 3.73 -11.61
CA VAL A 48 12.58 2.91 -12.82
C VAL A 48 12.97 1.46 -12.53
N PHE A 49 12.07 0.53 -12.84
CA PHE A 49 12.34 -0.90 -12.79
C PHE A 49 12.90 -1.33 -14.15
N ASP A 50 14.16 -1.77 -14.19
CA ASP A 50 14.87 -2.12 -15.42
C ASP A 50 15.89 -3.27 -15.21
N GLU A 51 16.67 -3.60 -16.25
CA GLU A 51 17.65 -4.68 -16.23
C GLU A 51 18.74 -4.53 -15.16
N HIS A 52 19.04 -3.30 -14.71
CA HIS A 52 20.06 -3.05 -13.69
C HIS A 52 19.61 -3.49 -12.28
N ASP A 53 18.34 -3.83 -12.11
CA ASP A 53 17.82 -4.39 -10.85
C ASP A 53 18.19 -5.88 -10.69
N PHE A 54 18.69 -6.49 -11.75
CA PHE A 54 19.06 -7.91 -11.81
C PHE A 54 20.54 -8.10 -12.11
N PRO A 55 21.46 -7.88 -11.15
CA PRO A 55 22.90 -7.94 -11.40
C PRO A 55 23.38 -9.33 -11.78
N ALA A 56 22.60 -10.37 -11.53
CA ALA A 56 22.92 -11.78 -11.86
C ALA A 56 21.76 -12.43 -12.62
N ARG A 57 21.41 -11.88 -13.79
CA ARG A 57 20.33 -12.41 -14.63
C ARG A 57 20.52 -13.88 -14.97
N ALA A 58 19.41 -14.64 -14.89
CA ALA A 58 19.37 -16.03 -15.32
C ALA A 58 19.33 -16.15 -16.86
N ASP A 59 18.47 -15.34 -17.51
CA ASP A 59 18.38 -15.24 -18.96
C ASP A 59 19.03 -13.94 -19.44
N LYS A 60 20.12 -14.05 -20.20
CA LYS A 60 20.86 -12.90 -20.72
C LYS A 60 20.31 -12.37 -22.06
N GLU A 61 19.52 -13.18 -22.76
CA GLU A 61 18.97 -12.80 -24.07
C GLU A 61 17.65 -12.03 -23.94
N ARG A 62 16.73 -12.54 -23.09
CA ARG A 62 15.41 -11.93 -22.88
C ARG A 62 15.21 -11.51 -21.43
N LEU A 63 14.81 -10.28 -21.20
CA LEU A 63 14.41 -9.79 -19.89
C LEU A 63 12.95 -10.16 -19.59
N SER A 64 12.74 -11.12 -18.69
CA SER A 64 11.45 -11.41 -18.06
C SER A 64 11.47 -10.87 -16.63
N PHE A 65 10.75 -9.81 -16.35
CA PHE A 65 10.75 -9.19 -15.01
C PHE A 65 10.24 -10.15 -13.93
N VAL A 66 9.25 -10.99 -14.25
CA VAL A 66 8.71 -11.98 -13.30
C VAL A 66 9.77 -13.01 -12.97
N ASP A 67 10.38 -13.63 -13.98
CA ASP A 67 11.34 -14.72 -13.79
C ASP A 67 12.62 -14.21 -13.13
N GLU A 68 13.13 -13.06 -13.59
CA GLU A 68 14.35 -12.47 -13.02
C GLU A 68 14.15 -11.97 -11.58
N SER A 69 12.98 -11.39 -11.24
CA SER A 69 12.69 -11.00 -9.86
C SER A 69 12.62 -12.22 -8.94
N GLY A 70 12.01 -13.31 -9.42
CA GLY A 70 11.94 -14.58 -8.69
C GLY A 70 13.29 -15.24 -8.53
N HIS A 71 14.08 -15.34 -9.60
CA HIS A 71 15.44 -15.86 -9.57
C HIS A 71 16.31 -15.06 -8.57
N SER A 72 16.29 -13.74 -8.68
CA SER A 72 17.08 -12.86 -7.83
C SER A 72 16.67 -12.97 -6.36
N TYR A 73 15.37 -13.02 -6.07
CA TYR A 73 14.85 -13.17 -4.71
C TYR A 73 15.27 -14.50 -4.08
N VAL A 74 15.04 -15.61 -4.77
CA VAL A 74 15.35 -16.95 -4.25
C VAL A 74 16.86 -17.17 -4.08
N SER A 75 17.66 -16.65 -5.01
CA SER A 75 19.12 -16.77 -4.95
C SER A 75 19.80 -15.73 -4.04
N GLY A 76 19.06 -14.74 -3.52
CA GLY A 76 19.60 -13.64 -2.74
C GLY A 76 20.51 -12.70 -3.55
N ARG A 77 20.29 -12.59 -4.86
CA ARG A 77 21.13 -11.82 -5.79
C ARG A 77 20.43 -10.58 -6.37
N GLN A 78 19.37 -10.11 -5.73
CA GLN A 78 18.74 -8.84 -6.09
C GLN A 78 19.66 -7.65 -5.79
N ALA A 79 19.39 -6.51 -6.41
CA ALA A 79 20.09 -5.27 -6.10
C ALA A 79 20.02 -4.97 -4.59
N ALA A 80 21.11 -4.44 -4.03
CA ALA A 80 21.26 -4.29 -2.57
C ALA A 80 20.19 -3.38 -1.94
N ASP A 81 19.76 -2.34 -2.66
CA ASP A 81 18.70 -1.44 -2.22
C ASP A 81 17.34 -2.15 -2.16
N ILE A 82 17.03 -3.00 -3.15
CA ILE A 82 15.83 -3.84 -3.15
C ILE A 82 15.85 -4.82 -1.97
N ALA A 83 16.97 -5.53 -1.78
CA ALA A 83 17.12 -6.47 -0.67
C ALA A 83 16.91 -5.81 0.69
N ALA A 84 17.47 -4.61 0.89
CA ALA A 84 17.30 -3.86 2.13
C ALA A 84 15.83 -3.49 2.39
N GLU A 85 15.09 -3.05 1.36
CA GLU A 85 13.67 -2.73 1.49
C GLU A 85 12.81 -3.97 1.74
N GLN A 86 13.10 -5.09 1.05
CA GLN A 86 12.42 -6.37 1.30
C GLN A 86 12.60 -6.83 2.75
N GLN A 87 13.78 -6.68 3.33
CA GLN A 87 14.01 -7.02 4.74
C GLN A 87 13.17 -6.15 5.69
N LYS A 88 13.00 -4.85 5.41
CA LYS A 88 12.10 -3.99 6.20
C LYS A 88 10.66 -4.46 6.12
N VAL A 89 10.16 -4.80 4.92
CA VAL A 89 8.79 -5.32 4.70
C VAL A 89 8.59 -6.63 5.47
N LEU A 90 9.55 -7.55 5.38
CA LEU A 90 9.47 -8.83 6.07
C LEU A 90 9.48 -8.67 7.59
N ALA A 91 10.28 -7.75 8.11
CA ALA A 91 10.39 -7.47 9.55
C ALA A 91 9.18 -6.72 10.13
N ALA A 92 8.45 -5.95 9.33
CA ALA A 92 7.34 -5.13 9.79
C ALA A 92 6.08 -5.96 10.05
N ASP A 93 5.32 -5.62 11.10
CA ASP A 93 3.97 -6.10 11.36
C ASP A 93 2.91 -5.28 10.61
N ALA A 94 3.22 -3.99 10.33
CA ALA A 94 2.36 -3.11 9.55
C ALA A 94 3.17 -2.18 8.63
N LEU A 95 2.58 -1.81 7.49
CA LEU A 95 3.10 -0.82 6.55
C LEU A 95 2.18 0.39 6.48
N ILE A 96 2.75 1.60 6.50
CA ILE A 96 2.02 2.84 6.25
C ILE A 96 2.65 3.53 5.05
N PHE A 97 1.85 3.72 3.99
CA PHE A 97 2.28 4.47 2.80
C PHE A 97 1.78 5.91 2.91
N GLN A 98 2.71 6.88 2.99
CA GLN A 98 2.38 8.29 3.15
C GLN A 98 2.84 9.10 1.94
N PHE A 99 1.88 9.68 1.20
CA PHE A 99 2.18 10.33 -0.07
C PHE A 99 1.14 11.40 -0.46
N PRO A 100 1.51 12.35 -1.32
CA PRO A 100 0.58 13.26 -1.96
C PRO A 100 -0.18 12.55 -3.07
N LEU A 101 -1.49 12.80 -3.17
CA LEU A 101 -2.31 12.27 -4.27
C LEU A 101 -1.99 13.03 -5.56
N TRP A 102 -1.02 12.53 -6.32
CA TRP A 102 -0.63 13.10 -7.59
C TRP A 102 -1.26 12.31 -8.74
N TRP A 103 -2.04 13.02 -9.56
CA TRP A 103 -2.76 12.40 -10.68
C TRP A 103 -3.56 11.16 -10.25
N TYR A 104 -4.30 11.31 -9.12
CA TYR A 104 -5.16 10.28 -8.54
C TYR A 104 -4.45 8.99 -8.13
N GLY A 105 -3.14 9.05 -7.94
CA GLY A 105 -2.33 7.90 -7.53
C GLY A 105 -1.14 8.30 -6.68
N MET A 106 -0.26 7.32 -6.46
CA MET A 106 0.99 7.57 -5.76
C MET A 106 2.03 8.20 -6.69
N PRO A 107 2.98 8.99 -6.15
CA PRO A 107 4.12 9.50 -6.92
C PRO A 107 4.90 8.37 -7.61
N ALA A 108 5.45 8.67 -8.81
CA ALA A 108 6.21 7.68 -9.59
C ALA A 108 7.31 6.98 -8.79
N ILE A 109 7.99 7.70 -7.89
CA ILE A 109 9.03 7.12 -7.03
C ILE A 109 8.48 6.05 -6.09
N MET A 110 7.26 6.20 -5.59
CA MET A 110 6.60 5.21 -4.72
C MET A 110 6.04 4.03 -5.52
N LYS A 111 5.50 4.29 -6.73
CA LYS A 111 5.10 3.21 -7.64
C LYS A 111 6.32 2.37 -8.02
N GLY A 112 7.44 3.00 -8.33
CA GLY A 112 8.70 2.31 -8.60
C GLY A 112 9.26 1.54 -7.40
N TRP A 113 8.97 1.99 -6.17
CA TRP A 113 9.28 1.21 -4.98
C TRP A 113 8.49 -0.10 -4.96
N LEU A 114 7.18 -0.05 -5.21
CA LEU A 114 6.35 -1.25 -5.31
C LEU A 114 6.81 -2.18 -6.45
N ASP A 115 7.08 -1.63 -7.64
CA ASP A 115 7.50 -2.41 -8.81
C ASP A 115 8.81 -3.17 -8.57
N ARG A 116 9.74 -2.56 -7.83
CA ARG A 116 11.06 -3.15 -7.58
C ARG A 116 11.08 -4.07 -6.36
N VAL A 117 10.30 -3.76 -5.32
CA VAL A 117 10.31 -4.51 -4.05
C VAL A 117 9.40 -5.73 -4.10
N TRP A 118 8.24 -5.66 -4.81
CA TRP A 118 7.31 -6.78 -4.94
C TRP A 118 7.82 -7.83 -5.94
N ALA A 119 8.74 -8.68 -5.49
CA ALA A 119 9.31 -9.76 -6.30
C ALA A 119 8.39 -10.99 -6.36
N TYR A 120 8.52 -11.79 -7.43
CA TYR A 120 7.95 -13.13 -7.51
C TYR A 120 8.56 -14.02 -6.41
N GLY A 121 7.73 -14.83 -5.77
CA GLY A 121 8.11 -15.64 -4.60
C GLY A 121 8.04 -14.90 -3.27
N LEU A 122 8.03 -13.55 -3.29
CA LEU A 122 7.81 -12.72 -2.12
C LEU A 122 6.37 -12.21 -2.06
N ALA A 123 6.01 -11.26 -2.92
CA ALA A 123 4.68 -10.62 -2.89
C ALA A 123 3.63 -11.39 -3.69
N TYR A 124 4.06 -12.15 -4.68
CA TYR A 124 3.21 -13.02 -5.50
C TYR A 124 3.98 -14.30 -5.89
N GLY A 125 3.28 -15.29 -6.43
CA GLY A 125 3.89 -16.62 -6.64
C GLY A 125 4.30 -17.32 -5.33
N TYR A 126 3.71 -16.93 -4.22
CA TYR A 126 4.01 -17.44 -2.88
C TYR A 126 3.90 -18.96 -2.84
N LYS A 127 4.85 -19.62 -2.17
CA LYS A 127 4.97 -21.09 -2.09
C LYS A 127 5.11 -21.77 -3.45
N ASN A 128 5.61 -21.07 -4.47
CA ASN A 128 5.74 -21.56 -5.85
C ASN A 128 4.39 -22.03 -6.46
N ALA A 129 3.27 -21.50 -5.95
CA ALA A 129 1.93 -21.93 -6.35
C ALA A 129 1.26 -20.95 -7.33
N GLY A 130 2.04 -20.18 -8.08
CA GLY A 130 1.53 -19.22 -9.06
C GLY A 130 0.57 -18.21 -8.42
N ASN A 131 -0.69 -18.22 -8.87
CA ASN A 131 -1.73 -17.31 -8.42
C ASN A 131 -2.67 -17.89 -7.34
N THR A 132 -2.35 -19.04 -6.75
CA THR A 132 -3.24 -19.71 -5.77
C THR A 132 -3.29 -18.98 -4.43
N TYR A 133 -2.21 -18.33 -4.02
CA TYR A 133 -2.10 -17.62 -2.74
C TYR A 133 -1.96 -16.12 -2.96
N ARG A 134 -3.10 -15.43 -3.13
CA ARG A 134 -3.21 -13.98 -3.27
C ARG A 134 -4.55 -13.49 -2.67
N TYR A 135 -4.81 -12.19 -2.70
CA TYR A 135 -6.05 -11.56 -2.21
C TYR A 135 -6.45 -12.07 -0.82
N GLY A 136 -5.70 -11.62 0.20
CA GLY A 136 -5.89 -12.00 1.59
C GLY A 136 -5.22 -13.31 2.02
N ASP A 137 -4.71 -14.12 1.09
CA ASP A 137 -4.03 -15.39 1.37
C ASP A 137 -2.54 -15.40 0.96
N GLY A 138 -1.99 -14.26 0.56
CA GLY A 138 -0.59 -14.12 0.13
C GLY A 138 0.43 -14.18 1.26
N ALA A 139 1.69 -13.87 0.93
CA ALA A 139 2.84 -13.97 1.83
C ALA A 139 2.76 -13.02 3.03
N PHE A 140 2.02 -11.91 2.90
CA PHE A 140 1.90 -10.90 3.96
C PHE A 140 0.63 -11.05 4.81
N LYS A 141 -0.05 -12.20 4.72
CA LYS A 141 -1.22 -12.52 5.55
C LYS A 141 -0.90 -12.34 7.05
N GLY A 142 -1.77 -11.59 7.73
CA GLY A 142 -1.60 -11.24 9.15
C GLY A 142 -0.76 -9.99 9.38
N LYS A 143 -0.19 -9.39 8.33
CA LYS A 143 0.39 -8.04 8.38
C LYS A 143 -0.66 -7.02 7.95
N ARG A 144 -0.55 -5.79 8.45
CA ARG A 144 -1.51 -4.72 8.15
C ARG A 144 -0.92 -3.68 7.20
N ALA A 145 -1.77 -3.02 6.42
CA ALA A 145 -1.35 -1.90 5.59
C ALA A 145 -2.36 -0.76 5.66
N MET A 146 -1.89 0.48 5.56
CA MET A 146 -2.73 1.67 5.56
C MET A 146 -2.13 2.75 4.65
N LEU A 147 -3.00 3.49 3.97
CA LEU A 147 -2.62 4.69 3.23
C LEU A 147 -2.89 5.94 4.07
N CYS A 148 -1.96 6.89 4.03
CA CYS A 148 -2.13 8.25 4.52
C CYS A 148 -1.86 9.21 3.36
N VAL A 149 -2.91 9.79 2.82
CA VAL A 149 -2.88 10.52 1.56
C VAL A 149 -3.13 12.01 1.78
N ALA A 150 -2.27 12.86 1.24
CA ALA A 150 -2.47 14.30 1.22
C ALA A 150 -3.06 14.73 -0.13
N ALA A 151 -4.33 15.14 -0.15
CA ALA A 151 -5.05 15.57 -1.34
C ALA A 151 -5.19 17.10 -1.42
N GLY A 152 -4.97 17.68 -2.60
CA GLY A 152 -5.06 19.13 -2.81
C GLY A 152 -6.51 19.66 -2.82
N GLY A 153 -7.48 18.85 -3.28
CA GLY A 153 -8.90 19.17 -3.33
C GLY A 153 -9.61 19.08 -1.97
N PRO A 154 -10.82 19.65 -1.84
CA PRO A 154 -11.64 19.50 -0.65
C PRO A 154 -12.29 18.12 -0.57
N ALA A 155 -12.66 17.66 0.63
CA ALA A 155 -13.26 16.35 0.86
C ALA A 155 -14.51 16.07 -0.01
N LYS A 156 -15.36 17.10 -0.23
CA LYS A 156 -16.57 16.96 -1.02
C LYS A 156 -16.34 16.49 -2.46
N ASP A 157 -15.17 16.78 -3.03
CA ASP A 157 -14.85 16.36 -4.40
C ASP A 157 -14.56 14.85 -4.49
N TYR A 158 -14.28 14.22 -3.35
CA TYR A 158 -13.98 12.78 -3.22
C TYR A 158 -15.10 12.00 -2.53
N SER A 159 -16.31 12.56 -2.51
CA SER A 159 -17.51 11.89 -2.03
C SER A 159 -18.19 11.05 -3.14
N PRO A 160 -19.20 10.22 -2.82
CA PRO A 160 -19.93 9.41 -3.81
C PRO A 160 -20.56 10.22 -4.95
N ARG A 161 -20.83 11.52 -4.73
CA ARG A 161 -21.32 12.44 -5.76
C ARG A 161 -20.34 13.56 -6.09
N GLY A 162 -19.13 13.48 -5.58
CA GLY A 162 -18.04 14.41 -5.88
C GLY A 162 -17.53 14.23 -7.30
N ILE A 163 -16.98 15.29 -7.88
CA ILE A 163 -16.49 15.27 -9.27
C ILE A 163 -15.38 14.25 -9.50
N ASN A 164 -14.63 13.90 -8.45
CA ASN A 164 -13.54 12.93 -8.53
C ASN A 164 -14.01 11.50 -8.22
N GLY A 165 -15.23 11.32 -7.69
CA GLY A 165 -15.71 10.04 -7.17
C GLY A 165 -15.11 9.68 -5.80
N PRO A 166 -15.58 8.59 -5.16
CA PRO A 166 -15.13 8.17 -3.84
C PRO A 166 -13.62 7.89 -3.80
N LEU A 167 -12.94 8.41 -2.78
CA LEU A 167 -11.49 8.24 -2.65
C LEU A 167 -11.07 6.78 -2.60
N GLU A 168 -11.80 5.92 -1.89
CA GLU A 168 -11.47 4.49 -1.78
C GLU A 168 -11.59 3.77 -3.13
N GLU A 169 -12.50 4.19 -4.01
CA GLU A 169 -12.58 3.66 -5.37
C GLU A 169 -11.40 4.11 -6.24
N LEU A 170 -10.99 5.37 -6.12
CA LEU A 170 -9.79 5.89 -6.81
C LEU A 170 -8.51 5.17 -6.37
N LEU A 171 -8.43 4.80 -5.09
CA LEU A 171 -7.28 4.12 -4.52
C LEU A 171 -7.39 2.59 -4.54
N PHE A 172 -8.49 2.05 -5.06
CA PHE A 172 -8.72 0.60 -5.14
C PHE A 172 -7.57 -0.17 -5.82
N PRO A 173 -6.96 0.30 -6.92
CA PRO A 173 -5.79 -0.37 -7.51
C PRO A 173 -4.60 -0.49 -6.54
N ILE A 174 -4.49 0.42 -5.58
CA ILE A 174 -3.44 0.38 -4.56
C ILE A 174 -3.87 -0.52 -3.40
N THR A 175 -5.04 -0.25 -2.81
CA THR A 175 -5.51 -0.96 -1.61
C THR A 175 -5.79 -2.43 -1.90
N HIS A 176 -6.53 -2.74 -2.97
CA HIS A 176 -6.84 -4.11 -3.37
C HIS A 176 -5.74 -4.74 -4.22
N GLY A 177 -5.27 -4.03 -5.28
CA GLY A 177 -4.32 -4.59 -6.25
C GLY A 177 -2.89 -4.69 -5.74
N SER A 178 -2.40 -3.69 -5.01
CA SER A 178 -0.99 -3.67 -4.59
C SER A 178 -0.78 -4.14 -3.15
N LEU A 179 -1.77 -4.01 -2.27
CA LEU A 179 -1.64 -4.34 -0.84
C LEU A 179 -2.43 -5.58 -0.44
N TYR A 180 -3.72 -5.68 -0.79
CA TYR A 180 -4.51 -6.87 -0.46
C TYR A 180 -4.10 -8.09 -1.30
N PHE A 181 -3.70 -7.89 -2.55
CA PHE A 181 -3.21 -8.96 -3.42
C PHE A 181 -2.08 -9.77 -2.77
N PRO A 182 -0.98 -9.18 -2.23
CA PRO A 182 0.05 -9.95 -1.54
C PRO A 182 -0.32 -10.40 -0.12
N GLY A 183 -1.53 -10.08 0.38
CA GLY A 183 -2.08 -10.66 1.60
C GLY A 183 -2.20 -9.74 2.81
N PHE A 184 -1.96 -8.43 2.70
CA PHE A 184 -2.15 -7.51 3.83
C PHE A 184 -3.62 -7.38 4.22
N ASP A 185 -3.90 -7.23 5.51
CA ASP A 185 -5.14 -6.68 6.03
C ASP A 185 -5.11 -5.14 5.85
N VAL A 186 -5.81 -4.64 4.83
CA VAL A 186 -5.74 -3.23 4.45
C VAL A 186 -6.78 -2.42 5.20
N LEU A 187 -6.33 -1.39 5.92
CA LEU A 187 -7.21 -0.47 6.65
C LEU A 187 -7.78 0.62 5.74
N PRO A 188 -8.96 1.18 6.05
CA PRO A 188 -9.49 2.35 5.36
C PRO A 188 -8.46 3.50 5.34
N THR A 189 -8.39 4.18 4.20
CA THR A 189 -7.43 5.25 3.95
C THR A 189 -7.66 6.45 4.88
N PHE A 190 -6.58 7.01 5.43
CA PHE A 190 -6.64 8.35 6.01
C PHE A 190 -6.32 9.39 4.94
N ALA A 191 -7.22 10.36 4.75
CA ALA A 191 -7.05 11.44 3.79
C ALA A 191 -6.99 12.81 4.48
N ALA A 192 -5.94 13.58 4.20
CA ALA A 192 -5.80 14.98 4.56
C ALA A 192 -6.10 15.85 3.34
N TYR A 193 -7.27 16.48 3.33
CA TYR A 193 -7.75 17.28 2.21
C TYR A 193 -7.30 18.74 2.29
N GLY A 194 -7.21 19.42 1.14
CA GLY A 194 -6.78 20.81 1.05
C GLY A 194 -5.30 21.03 1.38
N ALA A 195 -4.45 20.05 1.12
CA ALA A 195 -3.06 19.96 1.59
C ALA A 195 -2.22 21.24 1.42
N GLY A 196 -2.39 21.97 0.31
CA GLY A 196 -1.65 23.22 0.06
C GLY A 196 -2.20 24.46 0.76
N ARG A 197 -3.31 24.34 1.47
CA ARG A 197 -4.03 25.47 2.10
C ARG A 197 -4.25 25.31 3.61
N LEU A 198 -3.93 24.15 4.17
CA LEU A 198 -4.08 23.88 5.60
C LEU A 198 -3.08 24.71 6.41
N SER A 199 -3.59 25.48 7.37
CA SER A 199 -2.79 26.28 8.29
C SER A 199 -3.48 26.42 9.65
N GLY A 200 -2.75 26.88 10.65
CA GLY A 200 -3.31 27.18 11.98
C GLY A 200 -4.04 26.00 12.61
N GLU A 201 -5.27 26.26 13.07
CA GLU A 201 -6.11 25.27 13.75
C GLU A 201 -6.47 24.07 12.86
N ALA A 202 -6.79 24.30 11.58
CA ALA A 202 -7.14 23.23 10.65
C ALA A 202 -5.99 22.25 10.44
N LEU A 203 -4.75 22.74 10.35
CA LEU A 203 -3.55 21.89 10.27
C LEU A 203 -3.36 21.09 11.56
N SER A 204 -3.56 21.73 12.71
CA SER A 204 -3.43 21.09 14.02
C SER A 204 -4.50 20.00 14.20
N ALA A 205 -5.74 20.26 13.82
CA ALA A 205 -6.84 19.29 13.86
C ALA A 205 -6.56 18.08 12.92
N THR A 206 -6.02 18.33 11.72
CA THR A 206 -5.64 17.26 10.79
C THR A 206 -4.55 16.36 11.38
N LYS A 207 -3.54 16.95 12.03
CA LYS A 207 -2.46 16.19 12.68
C LYS A 207 -3.00 15.36 13.86
N GLU A 208 -3.93 15.91 14.63
CA GLU A 208 -4.55 15.19 15.74
C GLU A 208 -5.46 14.06 15.27
N ALA A 209 -6.26 14.28 14.23
CA ALA A 209 -7.05 13.24 13.61
C ALA A 209 -6.18 12.09 13.10
N TRP A 210 -5.02 12.41 12.49
CA TRP A 210 -4.07 11.39 12.08
C TRP A 210 -3.45 10.64 13.28
N ARG A 211 -3.08 11.35 14.34
CA ARG A 211 -2.57 10.72 15.58
C ARG A 211 -3.60 9.76 16.18
N SER A 212 -4.85 10.18 16.26
CA SER A 212 -5.96 9.35 16.75
C SER A 212 -6.17 8.12 15.87
N ARG A 213 -6.08 8.27 14.54
CA ARG A 213 -6.20 7.15 13.58
C ARG A 213 -5.11 6.09 13.78
N LEU A 214 -3.89 6.51 14.11
CA LEU A 214 -2.77 5.59 14.37
C LEU A 214 -2.96 4.74 15.63
N ALA A 215 -3.77 5.18 16.59
CA ALA A 215 -4.06 4.38 17.78
C ALA A 215 -4.81 3.09 17.44
N GLY A 216 -5.62 3.10 16.37
CA GLY A 216 -6.33 1.92 15.88
C GLY A 216 -5.56 1.05 14.89
N LEU A 217 -4.28 1.34 14.61
CA LEU A 217 -3.52 0.65 13.55
C LEU A 217 -3.57 -0.89 13.66
N PHE A 218 -3.56 -1.45 14.85
CA PHE A 218 -3.57 -2.89 15.09
C PHE A 218 -4.92 -3.46 15.52
N GLU A 219 -5.94 -2.62 15.72
CA GLU A 219 -7.22 -3.02 16.30
C GLU A 219 -8.42 -2.74 15.39
N ASP A 220 -8.35 -1.68 14.57
CA ASP A 220 -9.44 -1.32 13.66
C ASP A 220 -9.71 -2.42 12.64
N ALA A 221 -10.97 -2.57 12.24
CA ALA A 221 -11.36 -3.52 11.20
C ALA A 221 -10.73 -3.13 9.85
N PRO A 222 -10.15 -4.09 9.10
CA PRO A 222 -9.70 -3.85 7.75
C PRO A 222 -10.88 -3.68 6.79
N ILE A 223 -10.62 -3.14 5.60
CA ILE A 223 -11.58 -3.16 4.50
C ILE A 223 -11.94 -4.63 4.23
N PRO A 224 -13.24 -4.99 4.24
CA PRO A 224 -13.66 -6.37 4.10
C PRO A 224 -13.62 -6.82 2.63
N PHE A 225 -12.42 -6.85 2.05
CA PHE A 225 -12.22 -7.40 0.73
C PHE A 225 -12.51 -8.90 0.68
N ARG A 226 -13.14 -9.36 -0.40
CA ARG A 226 -13.42 -10.79 -0.60
C ARG A 226 -12.14 -11.56 -0.84
N ARG A 227 -11.96 -12.64 -0.11
CA ARG A 227 -10.74 -13.48 -0.20
C ARG A 227 -10.84 -14.41 -1.41
N GLN A 228 -9.74 -14.56 -2.16
CA GLN A 228 -9.67 -15.50 -3.29
C GLN A 228 -10.12 -16.91 -2.89
N ASN A 229 -9.67 -17.42 -1.74
CA ASN A 229 -9.98 -18.77 -1.25
C ASN A 229 -11.07 -18.75 -0.17
N GLY A 230 -11.91 -17.71 -0.14
CA GLY A 230 -13.01 -17.56 0.82
C GLY A 230 -14.31 -18.30 0.45
N GLY A 231 -14.38 -18.84 -0.78
CA GLY A 231 -15.56 -19.54 -1.31
C GLY A 231 -16.35 -18.70 -2.32
N ASP A 232 -16.19 -17.38 -2.33
CA ASP A 232 -16.92 -16.49 -3.25
C ASP A 232 -16.45 -16.59 -4.72
N TYR A 233 -15.25 -17.14 -4.96
CA TYR A 233 -14.65 -17.33 -6.28
C TYR A 233 -14.41 -18.83 -6.54
N PRO A 234 -15.41 -19.57 -7.07
CA PRO A 234 -15.36 -21.04 -7.19
C PRO A 234 -14.17 -21.54 -8.02
N ASP A 235 -13.75 -20.77 -9.02
CA ASP A 235 -12.59 -21.08 -9.88
C ASP A 235 -11.34 -20.26 -9.51
N GLY A 236 -11.40 -19.45 -8.43
CA GLY A 236 -10.35 -18.54 -8.03
C GLY A 236 -10.22 -17.29 -8.89
N HIS A 237 -11.12 -17.04 -9.84
CA HIS A 237 -11.05 -15.93 -10.78
C HIS A 237 -12.34 -15.09 -10.83
N VAL A 238 -13.49 -15.72 -10.98
CA VAL A 238 -14.78 -15.05 -11.20
C VAL A 238 -15.66 -15.19 -9.97
N LEU A 239 -16.27 -14.06 -9.55
CA LEU A 239 -17.21 -14.03 -8.44
C LEU A 239 -18.46 -14.84 -8.79
N ALA A 240 -18.91 -15.70 -7.88
CA ALA A 240 -20.09 -16.52 -8.08
C ALA A 240 -21.33 -15.64 -8.30
N SER A 241 -22.22 -16.04 -9.21
CA SER A 241 -23.37 -15.23 -9.64
C SER A 241 -24.38 -14.91 -8.52
N HIS A 242 -24.40 -15.71 -7.45
CA HIS A 242 -25.25 -15.49 -6.29
C HIS A 242 -24.61 -14.57 -5.22
N VAL A 243 -23.36 -14.20 -5.39
CA VAL A 243 -22.62 -13.30 -4.49
C VAL A 243 -22.69 -11.87 -5.02
N ALA A 244 -22.92 -10.89 -4.16
CA ALA A 244 -23.01 -9.46 -4.50
C ALA A 244 -24.03 -9.18 -5.65
N VAL A 245 -25.19 -9.82 -5.61
CA VAL A 245 -26.25 -9.69 -6.64
C VAL A 245 -26.59 -8.22 -6.87
N GLY A 246 -26.64 -7.80 -8.14
CA GLY A 246 -26.90 -6.41 -8.53
C GLY A 246 -25.69 -5.47 -8.44
N ARG A 247 -24.52 -5.97 -8.01
CA ARG A 247 -23.25 -5.21 -7.95
C ARG A 247 -22.29 -5.70 -9.02
N SER A 248 -21.52 -4.79 -9.59
CA SER A 248 -20.48 -5.10 -10.58
C SER A 248 -19.27 -4.19 -10.40
N GLY A 249 -18.14 -4.55 -11.02
CA GLY A 249 -16.90 -3.79 -10.92
C GLY A 249 -16.32 -3.80 -9.50
N LEU A 250 -15.61 -2.73 -9.14
CA LEU A 250 -14.86 -2.66 -7.88
C LEU A 250 -15.70 -2.94 -6.63
N PRO A 251 -16.92 -2.40 -6.47
CA PRO A 251 -17.73 -2.64 -5.28
C PRO A 251 -18.17 -4.10 -5.08
N ALA A 252 -18.19 -4.92 -6.13
CA ALA A 252 -18.55 -6.33 -6.01
C ALA A 252 -17.50 -7.15 -5.23
N HIS A 253 -16.27 -6.68 -5.19
CA HIS A 253 -15.14 -7.33 -4.52
C HIS A 253 -14.97 -6.93 -3.05
N VAL A 254 -15.94 -6.19 -2.48
CA VAL A 254 -16.00 -5.81 -1.06
C VAL A 254 -17.27 -6.38 -0.45
N GLU A 255 -17.19 -6.98 0.75
CA GLU A 255 -18.34 -7.66 1.39
C GLU A 255 -19.42 -6.69 1.89
N SER A 256 -19.07 -5.44 2.18
CA SER A 256 -19.99 -4.41 2.67
C SER A 256 -20.00 -3.17 1.78
N GLU A 257 -20.97 -2.24 2.03
CA GLU A 257 -21.10 -0.97 1.31
C GLU A 257 -20.07 0.09 1.72
N LEU A 258 -18.95 -0.29 2.32
CA LEU A 258 -17.89 0.61 2.81
C LEU A 258 -17.30 1.55 1.74
N LEU A 259 -17.49 1.24 0.45
CA LEU A 259 -17.06 2.13 -0.64
C LEU A 259 -18.12 3.18 -1.01
N ALA A 260 -19.30 3.15 -0.41
CA ALA A 260 -20.41 4.05 -0.73
C ALA A 260 -20.57 5.23 0.24
N SER A 261 -19.69 5.35 1.25
CA SER A 261 -19.75 6.40 2.28
C SER A 261 -18.74 7.52 2.08
#